data_f08fcc0bc440c001d11c6a9dce1ccfb4
#
_entry.id   f08fcc0bc440c001d11c6a9dce1ccfb4
#
_cell.length_a   1.000
_cell.length_b   1.000
_cell.length_c   1.000
_cell.angle_alpha   90.00
_cell.angle_beta   90.00
_cell.angle_gamma   90.00
#
_symmetry.space_group_name_H-M   'P 1'
#
loop_
_entity.id
_entity.type
_entity.pdbx_description
1 polymer ?
#
loop_
_entity_poly.entity_id
_entity_poly.type
_entity_poly.pdbx_seq_one_letter_code
_entity_poly.pdbx_strand_id
1 'polypeptide(L)'
;MRTLFLEPENGTSRSPRYQFHFIVLQRLYFVKKNVGALLPSIDISCRSCYALDEKSCGGHFFMKQHSVPKFLDNFLTRTLSGTVFSWREILQLTFPNVLDCLSIMFISMLITALISSNGEASVAAVSLVTPLTWMITCIFNGISAGGTVVVAQSCGMKDPVRIRKAAGMTLWLTVAVGTVVCLPLLMFPRQVLTLLFPEAEAVVLEKARIYLSGRAWSMLVFTIYTANFGILRGLGESGRCLALSVIINAAYLVFSILFLNVLRMDILGSVFALLLARFIGSAASVILLFFWKAPVKMTFGQIFTCDKGILRSTLQVSIPLGLEQACSSLGNVVAEMYMISLGTTALATHAIANSVIGVWYSPAMAAANLSVTVVGRCFGAEKYDEAKRYGVRCDQIALILVLLTSALFIPLLPTLLGQYHPTPEVLAMAKKLLYWSIPSLLLFWPRSNTLPSTLRAANDTLYPSVVSLAVLWVVTIGLGYALAIPCKLGLLGVWIAMWASWAIRCVVFSVRFGSGKWLHKALTSR
;
A
#
# COMPACT_ATOMS: atom_id res chain seq x y z
N MET A 1 -8.46 40.10 -17.19
CA MET A 1 -7.33 39.66 -16.33
C MET A 1 -6.00 39.97 -16.99
N ARG A 2 -5.78 41.23 -17.33
CA ARG A 2 -4.57 41.74 -18.04
C ARG A 2 -4.04 42.99 -17.33
N THR A 3 -3.95 42.98 -16.01
CA THR A 3 -3.39 44.11 -15.24
C THR A 3 -2.98 43.61 -13.86
N LEU A 4 -1.86 42.91 -13.77
CA LEU A 4 -1.12 42.66 -12.52
C LEU A 4 0.30 42.12 -12.81
N PHE A 5 0.96 42.75 -13.80
CA PHE A 5 2.42 42.70 -13.95
C PHE A 5 2.96 44.12 -13.80
N LEU A 6 3.24 44.48 -12.57
CA LEU A 6 4.18 45.56 -12.27
C LEU A 6 5.34 44.91 -11.51
N GLU A 7 6.51 44.94 -12.15
CA GLU A 7 7.79 44.66 -11.51
C GLU A 7 8.02 45.66 -10.37
N PRO A 8 8.46 45.23 -9.22
CA PRO A 8 9.09 46.15 -8.27
C PRO A 8 10.62 46.06 -8.44
N GLU A 9 11.20 47.18 -8.83
CA GLU A 9 12.60 47.50 -8.59
C GLU A 9 12.93 47.41 -7.09
N ASN A 10 14.21 47.05 -6.82
CA ASN A 10 14.97 47.09 -5.58
C ASN A 10 14.83 45.90 -4.60
N GLY A 11 15.86 45.10 -4.67
CA GLY A 11 16.73 44.46 -3.69
C GLY A 11 16.24 44.30 -2.23
N THR A 12 15.32 43.36 -2.00
CA THR A 12 15.19 42.74 -0.68
C THR A 12 14.95 41.24 -0.87
N SER A 13 15.81 40.44 -0.26
CA SER A 13 15.74 38.98 -0.25
C SER A 13 14.38 38.51 0.21
N ARG A 14 13.55 38.01 -0.73
CA ARG A 14 12.28 37.39 -0.42
C ARG A 14 12.53 36.10 0.35
N SER A 15 11.93 35.99 1.52
CA SER A 15 12.05 34.80 2.36
C SER A 15 11.62 33.53 1.58
N PRO A 16 12.20 32.35 1.87
CA PRO A 16 11.88 31.08 1.20
C PRO A 16 10.39 30.70 1.23
N ARG A 17 9.62 31.32 2.14
CA ARG A 17 8.17 31.08 2.31
C ARG A 17 7.30 31.52 1.12
N TYR A 18 7.66 32.61 0.42
CA TYR A 18 6.87 33.10 -0.72
C TYR A 18 7.06 32.24 -1.96
N GLN A 19 8.26 31.70 -2.17
CA GLN A 19 8.51 30.78 -3.28
C GLN A 19 7.74 29.46 -3.11
N PHE A 20 7.63 28.97 -1.89
CA PHE A 20 6.91 27.72 -1.59
C PHE A 20 5.40 27.86 -1.83
N HIS A 21 4.78 28.97 -1.41
CA HIS A 21 3.36 29.24 -1.66
C HIS A 21 3.04 29.33 -3.16
N PHE A 22 3.92 29.95 -3.91
CA PHE A 22 3.75 30.08 -5.36
C PHE A 22 3.86 28.71 -6.08
N ILE A 23 4.81 27.88 -5.65
CA ILE A 23 5.01 26.53 -6.19
C ILE A 23 3.82 25.62 -5.86
N VAL A 24 3.27 25.68 -4.64
CA VAL A 24 2.11 24.89 -4.24
C VAL A 24 0.85 25.33 -4.98
N LEU A 25 0.61 26.63 -5.12
CA LEU A 25 -0.53 27.17 -5.88
C LEU A 25 -0.42 26.85 -7.38
N GLN A 26 0.76 26.94 -7.95
CA GLN A 26 1.01 26.59 -9.36
C GLN A 26 0.83 25.10 -9.60
N ARG A 27 1.22 24.24 -8.64
CA ARG A 27 1.00 22.79 -8.69
C ARG A 27 -0.46 22.41 -8.45
N LEU A 28 -1.17 23.07 -7.53
CA LEU A 28 -2.62 22.88 -7.35
C LEU A 28 -3.41 23.32 -8.59
N TYR A 29 -2.99 24.39 -9.26
CA TYR A 29 -3.58 24.81 -10.52
C TYR A 29 -3.31 23.82 -11.65
N PHE A 30 -2.12 23.24 -11.71
CA PHE A 30 -1.76 22.19 -12.68
C PHE A 30 -2.59 20.90 -12.44
N VAL A 31 -2.78 20.51 -11.18
CA VAL A 31 -3.64 19.38 -10.78
C VAL A 31 -5.09 19.69 -11.11
N LYS A 32 -5.60 20.88 -10.81
CA LYS A 32 -6.98 21.29 -11.16
C LYS A 32 -7.22 21.31 -12.67
N LYS A 33 -6.24 21.72 -13.45
CA LYS A 33 -6.35 21.77 -14.92
C LYS A 33 -6.29 20.37 -15.55
N ASN A 34 -5.48 19.47 -15.02
CA ASN A 34 -5.29 18.13 -15.60
C ASN A 34 -6.23 17.07 -15.02
N VAL A 35 -6.60 17.17 -13.74
CA VAL A 35 -7.58 16.27 -13.09
C VAL A 35 -9.01 16.70 -13.40
N GLY A 36 -9.28 17.99 -13.56
CA GLY A 36 -10.59 18.50 -13.98
C GLY A 36 -10.99 18.11 -15.41
N ALA A 37 -10.02 17.81 -16.28
CA ALA A 37 -10.26 17.28 -17.61
C ALA A 37 -10.55 15.76 -17.63
N LEU A 38 -10.21 15.05 -16.55
CA LEU A 38 -10.46 13.61 -16.38
C LEU A 38 -11.76 13.29 -15.61
N LEU A 39 -12.40 14.30 -15.00
CA LEU A 39 -13.55 14.12 -14.11
C LEU A 39 -14.96 14.45 -14.68
N PRO A 40 -15.20 14.81 -15.97
CA PRO A 40 -16.54 15.18 -16.41
C PRO A 40 -17.51 14.02 -16.64
N SER A 41 -17.17 12.78 -16.28
CA SER A 41 -18.02 11.61 -16.55
C SER A 41 -18.19 10.64 -15.38
N ILE A 42 -18.02 11.08 -14.13
CA ILE A 42 -18.34 10.24 -12.97
C ILE A 42 -19.83 10.39 -12.64
N ASP A 43 -20.66 9.69 -13.39
CA ASP A 43 -22.08 9.51 -13.05
C ASP A 43 -22.19 8.33 -12.06
N ILE A 44 -22.49 8.65 -10.78
CA ILE A 44 -22.60 7.70 -9.66
C ILE A 44 -24.00 7.04 -9.65
N SER A 45 -24.63 6.83 -10.78
CA SER A 45 -25.93 6.15 -10.87
C SER A 45 -25.75 4.67 -11.28
N CYS A 46 -25.46 3.80 -10.34
CA CYS A 46 -25.60 2.35 -10.54
C CYS A 46 -27.00 1.89 -10.10
N ARG A 47 -27.94 1.85 -11.04
CA ARG A 47 -29.19 1.08 -10.91
C ARG A 47 -28.86 -0.35 -11.28
N SER A 48 -28.63 -1.25 -10.36
CA SER A 48 -28.88 -2.69 -10.44
C SER A 48 -28.07 -3.46 -9.40
N CYS A 49 -28.63 -3.68 -8.24
CA CYS A 49 -28.28 -4.79 -7.35
C CYS A 49 -29.45 -5.10 -6.42
N TYR A 50 -30.61 -5.39 -7.00
CA TYR A 50 -31.74 -6.01 -6.30
C TYR A 50 -32.18 -7.22 -7.08
N ALA A 51 -31.38 -8.26 -7.07
CA ALA A 51 -31.79 -9.65 -7.28
C ALA A 51 -30.52 -10.49 -7.10
N LEU A 52 -30.59 -11.48 -6.24
CA LEU A 52 -29.65 -12.59 -6.22
C LEU A 52 -29.95 -13.47 -7.43
N ASP A 53 -29.74 -12.95 -8.61
CA ASP A 53 -29.78 -13.67 -9.87
C ASP A 53 -28.34 -13.90 -10.34
N GLU A 54 -28.07 -15.01 -10.98
CA GLU A 54 -26.79 -15.63 -11.28
C GLU A 54 -25.69 -14.76 -11.94
N LYS A 55 -25.91 -13.46 -12.12
CA LYS A 55 -25.02 -12.53 -12.86
C LYS A 55 -24.38 -11.41 -12.06
N SER A 56 -24.55 -11.32 -10.73
CA SER A 56 -24.16 -10.12 -9.97
C SER A 56 -23.20 -10.33 -8.81
N CYS A 57 -21.99 -10.80 -9.09
CA CYS A 57 -20.84 -10.58 -8.20
C CYS A 57 -19.71 -9.88 -8.96
N GLY A 58 -19.99 -8.73 -9.56
CA GLY A 58 -19.01 -7.90 -10.24
C GLY A 58 -19.54 -6.48 -10.32
N GLY A 59 -19.00 -5.57 -9.49
CA GLY A 59 -19.38 -4.17 -9.49
C GLY A 59 -19.09 -3.51 -10.84
N HIS A 60 -20.15 -3.13 -11.56
CA HIS A 60 -20.06 -2.33 -12.77
C HIS A 60 -19.71 -0.89 -12.44
N PHE A 61 -18.41 -0.59 -12.34
CA PHE A 61 -17.93 0.77 -12.24
C PHE A 61 -16.93 1.03 -13.39
N PHE A 62 -17.19 1.98 -14.25
CA PHE A 62 -16.25 2.62 -15.19
C PHE A 62 -16.12 2.16 -16.65
N MET A 63 -16.86 1.26 -17.21
CA MET A 63 -16.85 1.22 -18.69
C MET A 63 -18.25 1.27 -19.26
N LYS A 64 -18.70 2.49 -19.71
CA LYS A 64 -19.69 2.60 -20.77
C LYS A 64 -19.21 1.72 -21.94
N GLN A 65 -20.13 0.98 -22.55
CA GLN A 65 -19.89 0.16 -23.75
C GLN A 65 -19.28 0.99 -24.89
N HIS A 66 -17.98 1.29 -24.81
CA HIS A 66 -17.23 1.65 -26.01
C HIS A 66 -16.96 0.36 -26.75
N SER A 67 -17.33 0.34 -28.02
CA SER A 67 -17.08 -0.77 -28.94
C SER A 67 -15.56 -0.96 -29.08
N VAL A 68 -15.01 -1.87 -28.29
CA VAL A 68 -13.62 -2.30 -28.47
C VAL A 68 -13.51 -2.97 -29.84
N PRO A 69 -12.48 -2.68 -30.65
CA PRO A 69 -12.30 -3.33 -31.93
C PRO A 69 -12.37 -4.86 -31.78
N LYS A 70 -13.12 -5.54 -32.63
CA LYS A 70 -13.35 -7.00 -32.56
C LYS A 70 -12.06 -7.81 -32.42
N PHE A 71 -10.99 -7.36 -33.05
CA PHE A 71 -9.66 -8.02 -32.94
C PHE A 71 -9.14 -7.96 -31.49
N LEU A 72 -9.22 -6.80 -30.84
CA LEU A 72 -8.74 -6.60 -29.48
C LEU A 72 -9.64 -7.34 -28.47
N ASP A 73 -10.95 -7.35 -28.69
CA ASP A 73 -11.91 -8.09 -27.86
C ASP A 73 -11.63 -9.60 -27.92
N ASN A 74 -11.42 -10.15 -29.11
CA ASN A 74 -11.08 -11.56 -29.30
C ASN A 74 -9.72 -11.92 -28.67
N PHE A 75 -8.71 -11.05 -28.83
CA PHE A 75 -7.40 -11.24 -28.21
C PHE A 75 -7.48 -11.23 -26.68
N LEU A 76 -8.14 -10.24 -26.09
CA LEU A 76 -8.31 -10.12 -24.65
C LEU A 76 -9.17 -11.26 -24.08
N THR A 77 -10.19 -11.70 -24.80
CA THR A 77 -11.01 -12.85 -24.42
C THR A 77 -10.19 -14.13 -24.36
N ARG A 78 -9.35 -14.39 -25.36
CA ARG A 78 -8.48 -15.58 -25.36
C ARG A 78 -7.39 -15.53 -24.28
N THR A 79 -6.83 -14.34 -24.04
CA THR A 79 -5.69 -14.19 -23.12
C THR A 79 -6.10 -14.01 -21.66
N LEU A 80 -7.19 -13.29 -21.35
CA LEU A 80 -7.57 -12.90 -19.99
C LEU A 80 -8.86 -13.54 -19.49
N SER A 81 -9.79 -14.00 -20.35
CA SER A 81 -11.06 -14.58 -19.87
C SER A 81 -10.92 -16.06 -19.51
N GLY A 82 -11.66 -16.46 -18.48
CA GLY A 82 -11.88 -17.83 -18.04
C GLY A 82 -13.37 -18.07 -17.73
N THR A 83 -13.70 -19.13 -16.98
CA THR A 83 -15.10 -19.41 -16.61
C THR A 83 -15.55 -18.62 -15.39
N VAL A 84 -14.60 -18.15 -14.54
CA VAL A 84 -14.89 -17.39 -13.31
C VAL A 84 -14.89 -15.90 -13.58
N PHE A 85 -14.01 -15.40 -14.44
CA PHE A 85 -13.89 -13.98 -14.77
C PHE A 85 -13.81 -13.73 -16.26
N SER A 86 -14.45 -12.66 -16.72
CA SER A 86 -14.24 -12.07 -18.06
C SER A 86 -13.04 -11.11 -18.04
N TRP A 87 -12.44 -10.84 -19.22
CA TRP A 87 -11.35 -9.87 -19.33
C TRP A 87 -11.76 -8.46 -18.87
N ARG A 88 -13.04 -8.09 -19.07
CA ARG A 88 -13.59 -6.79 -18.63
C ARG A 88 -13.59 -6.68 -17.11
N GLU A 89 -14.01 -7.74 -16.40
CA GLU A 89 -13.99 -7.78 -14.94
C GLU A 89 -12.57 -7.67 -14.40
N ILE A 90 -11.59 -8.34 -15.03
CA ILE A 90 -10.19 -8.24 -14.64
C ILE A 90 -9.68 -6.81 -14.78
N LEU A 91 -9.98 -6.11 -15.89
CA LEU A 91 -9.58 -4.73 -16.07
C LEU A 91 -10.31 -3.78 -15.10
N GLN A 92 -11.60 -4.02 -14.83
CA GLN A 92 -12.38 -3.26 -13.85
C GLN A 92 -11.83 -3.42 -12.42
N LEU A 93 -11.24 -4.54 -12.09
CA LEU A 93 -10.53 -4.75 -10.83
C LEU A 93 -9.13 -4.14 -10.84
N THR A 94 -8.42 -4.23 -11.95
CA THR A 94 -7.02 -3.78 -12.06
C THR A 94 -6.91 -2.26 -12.06
N PHE A 95 -7.71 -1.58 -12.89
CA PHE A 95 -7.59 -0.13 -13.08
C PHE A 95 -7.77 0.69 -11.79
N PRO A 96 -8.83 0.47 -10.97
CA PRO A 96 -8.96 1.17 -9.70
C PRO A 96 -7.84 0.84 -8.71
N ASN A 97 -7.33 -0.41 -8.69
CA ASN A 97 -6.20 -0.78 -7.84
C ASN A 97 -4.90 -0.06 -8.24
N VAL A 98 -4.66 0.15 -9.54
CA VAL A 98 -3.51 0.94 -10.03
C VAL A 98 -3.63 2.40 -9.60
N LEU A 99 -4.82 2.99 -9.77
CA LEU A 99 -5.07 4.37 -9.32
C LEU A 99 -4.95 4.52 -7.81
N ASP A 100 -5.39 3.52 -7.03
CA ASP A 100 -5.24 3.48 -5.57
C ASP A 100 -3.75 3.53 -5.17
N CYS A 101 -2.93 2.64 -5.73
CA CYS A 101 -1.49 2.60 -5.46
C CYS A 101 -0.78 3.91 -5.82
N LEU A 102 -1.10 4.50 -6.97
CA LEU A 102 -0.54 5.78 -7.39
C LEU A 102 -0.98 6.93 -6.48
N SER A 103 -2.27 6.97 -6.09
CA SER A 103 -2.82 8.00 -5.21
C SER A 103 -2.14 8.02 -3.85
N ILE A 104 -1.93 6.84 -3.24
CA ILE A 104 -1.24 6.70 -1.96
C ILE A 104 0.17 7.27 -2.03
N MET A 105 0.94 6.92 -3.07
CA MET A 105 2.32 7.39 -3.24
C MET A 105 2.38 8.90 -3.46
N PHE A 106 1.52 9.44 -4.33
CA PHE A 106 1.48 10.87 -4.62
C PHE A 106 1.15 11.70 -3.38
N ILE A 107 0.15 11.29 -2.61
CA ILE A 107 -0.27 12.01 -1.40
C ILE A 107 0.77 11.88 -0.29
N SER A 108 1.41 10.72 -0.15
CA SER A 108 2.53 10.54 0.79
C SER A 108 3.66 11.54 0.54
N MET A 109 4.02 11.77 -0.73
CA MET A 109 5.03 12.79 -1.09
C MET A 109 4.57 14.21 -0.68
N LEU A 110 3.32 14.57 -0.96
CA LEU A 110 2.80 15.91 -0.60
C LEU A 110 2.80 16.14 0.91
N ILE A 111 2.38 15.15 1.69
CA ILE A 111 2.32 15.26 3.15
C ILE A 111 3.72 15.36 3.76
N THR A 112 4.68 14.56 3.27
CA THR A 112 6.07 14.66 3.73
C THR A 112 6.62 16.07 3.50
N ALA A 113 6.34 16.67 2.35
CA ALA A 113 6.74 18.05 2.06
C ALA A 113 6.07 19.10 2.99
N LEU A 114 4.82 18.85 3.42
CA LEU A 114 4.12 19.73 4.37
C LEU A 114 4.67 19.63 5.80
N ILE A 115 5.02 18.42 6.25
CA ILE A 115 5.54 18.22 7.61
C ILE A 115 6.95 18.77 7.78
N SER A 116 7.79 18.72 6.73
CA SER A 116 9.17 19.21 6.78
C SER A 116 9.30 20.73 7.06
N SER A 117 8.21 21.48 6.97
CA SER A 117 8.18 22.91 7.29
C SER A 117 8.05 23.23 8.80
N ASN A 118 7.85 22.23 9.65
CA ASN A 118 7.73 22.39 11.11
C ASN A 118 9.12 22.38 11.78
N GLY A 119 9.22 22.92 12.99
CA GLY A 119 10.50 23.07 13.69
C GLY A 119 11.24 21.76 13.96
N GLU A 120 12.58 21.83 14.12
CA GLU A 120 13.48 20.66 14.24
C GLU A 120 13.08 19.66 15.33
N ALA A 121 12.72 20.11 16.53
CA ALA A 121 12.31 19.24 17.62
C ALA A 121 11.01 18.45 17.33
N SER A 122 10.11 19.02 16.54
CA SER A 122 8.87 18.34 16.11
C SER A 122 9.14 17.30 15.04
N VAL A 123 10.04 17.60 14.12
CA VAL A 123 10.51 16.64 13.12
C VAL A 123 11.24 15.48 13.80
N ALA A 124 12.11 15.75 14.78
CA ALA A 124 12.80 14.70 15.55
C ALA A 124 11.81 13.79 16.29
N ALA A 125 10.81 14.37 16.99
CA ALA A 125 9.78 13.60 17.68
C ALA A 125 8.94 12.71 16.73
N VAL A 126 8.56 13.23 15.56
CA VAL A 126 7.86 12.45 14.52
C VAL A 126 8.74 11.31 14.00
N SER A 127 10.03 11.56 13.78
CA SER A 127 10.98 10.56 13.29
C SER A 127 11.17 9.39 14.26
N LEU A 128 11.18 9.66 15.58
CA LEU A 128 11.25 8.62 16.61
C LEU A 128 10.02 7.70 16.63
N VAL A 129 8.83 8.27 16.44
CA VAL A 129 7.55 7.55 16.57
C VAL A 129 7.15 6.84 15.28
N THR A 130 7.57 7.35 14.11
CA THR A 130 7.13 6.85 12.80
C THR A 130 7.47 5.37 12.55
N PRO A 131 8.68 4.85 12.83
CA PRO A 131 9.00 3.43 12.62
C PRO A 131 8.12 2.50 13.45
N LEU A 132 7.86 2.86 14.72
CA LEU A 132 6.99 2.10 15.62
C LEU A 132 5.56 2.04 15.09
N THR A 133 5.01 3.18 14.70
CA THR A 133 3.63 3.25 14.19
C THR A 133 3.49 2.62 12.81
N TRP A 134 4.54 2.63 12.00
CA TRP A 134 4.58 1.90 10.73
C TRP A 134 4.53 0.38 10.94
N MET A 135 5.34 -0.15 11.86
CA MET A 135 5.33 -1.57 12.22
C MET A 135 3.93 -2.02 12.66
N ILE A 136 3.24 -1.24 13.50
CA ILE A 136 1.88 -1.53 13.93
C ILE A 136 0.89 -1.51 12.75
N THR A 137 1.01 -0.54 11.86
CA THR A 137 0.20 -0.46 10.64
C THR A 137 0.41 -1.70 9.75
N CYS A 138 1.63 -2.19 9.64
CA CYS A 138 1.96 -3.41 8.91
C CYS A 138 1.28 -4.65 9.50
N ILE A 139 1.18 -4.76 10.84
CA ILE A 139 0.44 -5.84 11.52
C ILE A 139 -1.05 -5.78 11.12
N PHE A 140 -1.68 -4.60 11.17
CA PHE A 140 -3.09 -4.44 10.77
C PHE A 140 -3.33 -4.80 9.30
N ASN A 141 -2.42 -4.39 8.41
CA ASN A 141 -2.48 -4.76 7.00
C ASN A 141 -2.33 -6.28 6.79
N GLY A 142 -1.48 -6.95 7.57
CA GLY A 142 -1.33 -8.41 7.54
C GLY A 142 -2.63 -9.13 7.92
N ILE A 143 -3.30 -8.68 8.99
CA ILE A 143 -4.59 -9.24 9.44
C ILE A 143 -5.68 -8.99 8.39
N SER A 144 -5.77 -7.76 7.90
CA SER A 144 -6.74 -7.39 6.84
C SER A 144 -6.52 -8.20 5.56
N ALA A 145 -5.26 -8.43 5.16
CA ALA A 145 -4.93 -9.25 4.00
C ALA A 145 -5.36 -10.71 4.18
N GLY A 146 -5.20 -11.28 5.38
CA GLY A 146 -5.74 -12.61 5.69
C GLY A 146 -7.26 -12.66 5.57
N GLY A 147 -7.96 -11.66 6.10
CA GLY A 147 -9.40 -11.51 5.93
C GLY A 147 -9.81 -11.38 4.45
N THR A 148 -9.05 -10.62 3.65
CA THR A 148 -9.26 -10.49 2.19
C THR A 148 -9.25 -11.86 1.51
N VAL A 149 -8.30 -12.72 1.84
CA VAL A 149 -8.20 -14.09 1.27
C VAL A 149 -9.45 -14.90 1.61
N VAL A 150 -9.84 -14.95 2.89
CA VAL A 150 -10.99 -15.77 3.34
C VAL A 150 -12.30 -15.25 2.76
N VAL A 151 -12.48 -13.93 2.66
CA VAL A 151 -13.65 -13.31 2.00
C VAL A 151 -13.67 -13.64 0.51
N ALA A 152 -12.54 -13.53 -0.20
CA ALA A 152 -12.45 -13.85 -1.62
C ALA A 152 -12.77 -15.32 -1.91
N GLN A 153 -12.27 -16.26 -1.08
CA GLN A 153 -12.58 -17.67 -1.18
C GLN A 153 -14.07 -17.94 -0.91
N SER A 154 -14.64 -17.29 0.11
CA SER A 154 -16.08 -17.41 0.42
C SER A 154 -16.96 -16.91 -0.73
N CYS A 155 -16.55 -15.84 -1.43
CA CYS A 155 -17.21 -15.38 -2.66
C CYS A 155 -17.14 -16.43 -3.78
N GLY A 156 -16.01 -17.12 -3.91
CA GLY A 156 -15.85 -18.21 -4.88
C GLY A 156 -16.80 -19.37 -4.62
N MET A 157 -17.08 -19.69 -3.35
CA MET A 157 -18.04 -20.71 -2.94
C MET A 157 -19.51 -20.31 -3.18
N LYS A 158 -19.77 -19.04 -3.52
CA LYS A 158 -21.13 -18.47 -3.68
C LYS A 158 -22.02 -18.65 -2.45
N ASP A 159 -21.45 -18.71 -1.25
CA ASP A 159 -22.18 -18.86 0.02
C ASP A 159 -22.32 -17.50 0.73
N PRO A 160 -23.51 -16.86 0.67
CA PRO A 160 -23.71 -15.54 1.27
C PRO A 160 -23.63 -15.56 2.80
N VAL A 161 -23.89 -16.70 3.46
CA VAL A 161 -23.78 -16.82 4.91
C VAL A 161 -22.31 -16.83 5.31
N ARG A 162 -21.50 -17.61 4.61
CA ARG A 162 -20.05 -17.69 4.84
C ARG A 162 -19.35 -16.37 4.54
N ILE A 163 -19.76 -15.65 3.47
CA ILE A 163 -19.24 -14.31 3.16
C ILE A 163 -19.49 -13.34 4.33
N ARG A 164 -20.72 -13.31 4.87
CA ARG A 164 -21.08 -12.44 6.01
C ARG A 164 -20.25 -12.77 7.25
N LYS A 165 -20.15 -14.06 7.59
CA LYS A 165 -19.34 -14.52 8.73
C LYS A 165 -17.86 -14.19 8.55
N ALA A 166 -17.30 -14.39 7.36
CA ALA A 166 -15.90 -14.07 7.05
C ALA A 166 -15.62 -12.56 7.16
N ALA A 167 -16.51 -11.72 6.64
CA ALA A 167 -16.42 -10.27 6.76
C ALA A 167 -16.54 -9.81 8.22
N GLY A 168 -17.52 -10.30 8.98
CA GLY A 168 -17.67 -9.99 10.40
C GLY A 168 -16.46 -10.42 11.23
N MET A 169 -15.92 -11.63 10.98
CA MET A 169 -14.72 -12.12 11.66
C MET A 169 -13.49 -11.28 11.34
N THR A 170 -13.30 -10.85 10.08
CA THR A 170 -12.21 -9.96 9.68
C THR A 170 -12.29 -8.63 10.42
N LEU A 171 -13.47 -8.02 10.49
CA LEU A 171 -13.69 -6.77 11.22
C LEU A 171 -13.38 -6.94 12.71
N TRP A 172 -14.00 -7.94 13.34
CA TRP A 172 -13.81 -8.20 14.77
C TRP A 172 -12.35 -8.47 15.12
N LEU A 173 -11.67 -9.34 14.36
CA LEU A 173 -10.28 -9.70 14.61
C LEU A 173 -9.35 -8.50 14.46
N THR A 174 -9.53 -7.69 13.41
CA THR A 174 -8.69 -6.51 13.18
C THR A 174 -8.87 -5.47 14.29
N VAL A 175 -10.12 -5.24 14.72
CA VAL A 175 -10.41 -4.30 15.81
C VAL A 175 -9.89 -4.85 17.14
N ALA A 176 -10.07 -6.14 17.44
CA ALA A 176 -9.57 -6.76 18.68
C ALA A 176 -8.04 -6.67 18.78
N VAL A 177 -7.32 -7.07 17.74
CA VAL A 177 -5.85 -6.97 17.73
C VAL A 177 -5.41 -5.50 17.77
N GLY A 178 -6.09 -4.61 17.05
CA GLY A 178 -5.83 -3.18 17.12
C GLY A 178 -5.98 -2.61 18.52
N THR A 179 -7.02 -3.02 19.24
CA THR A 179 -7.24 -2.62 20.62
C THR A 179 -6.14 -3.15 21.54
N VAL A 180 -5.79 -4.43 21.43
CA VAL A 180 -4.70 -5.05 22.23
C VAL A 180 -3.36 -4.38 22.00
N VAL A 181 -3.04 -3.99 20.76
CA VAL A 181 -1.77 -3.35 20.42
C VAL A 181 -1.76 -1.85 20.80
N CYS A 182 -2.88 -1.14 20.57
CA CYS A 182 -2.91 0.31 20.82
C CYS A 182 -3.16 0.66 22.28
N LEU A 183 -3.85 -0.19 23.05
CA LEU A 183 -4.18 0.09 24.46
C LEU A 183 -2.92 0.32 25.32
N PRO A 184 -1.86 -0.50 25.27
CA PRO A 184 -0.63 -0.24 26.02
C PRO A 184 0.05 1.09 25.61
N LEU A 185 0.01 1.45 24.33
CA LEU A 185 0.58 2.72 23.83
C LEU A 185 -0.20 3.93 24.34
N LEU A 186 -1.51 3.77 24.59
CA LEU A 186 -2.35 4.83 25.18
C LEU A 186 -2.17 4.93 26.69
N MET A 187 -2.06 3.79 27.39
CA MET A 187 -1.93 3.76 28.84
C MET A 187 -0.53 4.12 29.32
N PHE A 188 0.50 3.70 28.59
CA PHE A 188 1.90 3.80 29.00
C PHE A 188 2.81 4.45 27.95
N PRO A 189 2.41 5.59 27.31
CA PRO A 189 3.18 6.16 26.19
C PRO A 189 4.59 6.61 26.61
N ARG A 190 4.73 7.15 27.83
CA ARG A 190 6.02 7.59 28.39
C ARG A 190 6.94 6.42 28.63
N GLN A 191 6.44 5.35 29.25
CA GLN A 191 7.25 4.15 29.55
C GLN A 191 7.74 3.46 28.28
N VAL A 192 6.88 3.37 27.25
CA VAL A 192 7.26 2.81 25.95
C VAL A 192 8.36 3.63 25.29
N LEU A 193 8.26 4.96 25.31
CA LEU A 193 9.26 5.84 24.70
C LEU A 193 10.58 5.83 25.46
N THR A 194 10.55 5.90 26.80
CA THR A 194 11.78 5.82 27.62
C THR A 194 12.48 4.48 27.52
N LEU A 195 11.72 3.39 27.34
CA LEU A 195 12.31 2.06 27.12
C LEU A 195 13.01 1.95 25.75
N LEU A 196 12.41 2.53 24.71
CA LEU A 196 12.92 2.46 23.34
C LEU A 196 14.02 3.49 23.05
N PHE A 197 13.94 4.66 23.68
CA PHE A 197 14.82 5.82 23.42
C PHE A 197 15.31 6.45 24.74
N PRO A 198 16.13 5.74 25.52
CA PRO A 198 16.57 6.21 26.84
C PRO A 198 17.45 7.47 26.79
N GLU A 199 18.13 7.70 25.67
CA GLU A 199 19.07 8.83 25.47
C GLU A 199 18.43 10.06 24.80
N ALA A 200 17.12 10.03 24.52
CA ALA A 200 16.45 11.13 23.84
C ALA A 200 16.29 12.35 24.78
N GLU A 201 16.48 13.55 24.24
CA GLU A 201 16.27 14.81 24.94
C GLU A 201 14.85 14.91 25.51
N ALA A 202 14.71 15.47 26.72
CA ALA A 202 13.43 15.56 27.42
C ALA A 202 12.36 16.32 26.62
N VAL A 203 12.76 17.36 25.88
CA VAL A 203 11.85 18.17 25.02
C VAL A 203 11.33 17.33 23.86
N VAL A 204 12.20 16.54 23.22
CA VAL A 204 11.84 15.66 22.10
C VAL A 204 10.95 14.52 22.60
N LEU A 205 11.27 13.97 23.78
CA LEU A 205 10.50 12.87 24.39
C LEU A 205 9.07 13.31 24.75
N GLU A 206 8.88 14.55 25.27
CA GLU A 206 7.53 15.05 25.58
C GLU A 206 6.71 15.29 24.30
N LYS A 207 7.31 15.87 23.25
CA LYS A 207 6.64 16.00 21.95
C LYS A 207 6.34 14.62 21.32
N ALA A 208 7.26 13.66 21.44
CA ALA A 208 7.06 12.30 20.98
C ALA A 208 5.92 11.59 21.73
N ARG A 209 5.76 11.84 23.05
CA ARG A 209 4.66 11.33 23.87
C ARG A 209 3.30 11.82 23.36
N ILE A 210 3.18 13.12 23.11
CA ILE A 210 1.95 13.71 22.58
C ILE A 210 1.62 13.11 21.20
N TYR A 211 2.64 13.01 20.34
CA TYR A 211 2.47 12.47 19.00
C TYR A 211 2.11 10.98 19.01
N LEU A 212 2.78 10.16 19.84
CA LEU A 212 2.49 8.73 19.98
C LEU A 212 1.07 8.48 20.48
N SER A 213 0.64 9.21 21.52
CA SER A 213 -0.73 9.09 22.06
C SER A 213 -1.79 9.44 21.00
N GLY A 214 -1.61 10.54 20.29
CA GLY A 214 -2.52 10.93 19.22
C GLY A 214 -2.52 9.94 18.05
N ARG A 215 -1.34 9.42 17.69
CA ARG A 215 -1.22 8.35 16.68
C ARG A 215 -1.93 7.07 17.12
N ALA A 216 -1.79 6.65 18.38
CA ALA A 216 -2.42 5.45 18.91
C ALA A 216 -3.96 5.56 18.86
N TRP A 217 -4.54 6.72 19.27
CA TRP A 217 -5.97 6.98 19.08
C TRP A 217 -6.39 6.88 17.61
N SER A 218 -5.64 7.53 16.73
CA SER A 218 -5.94 7.46 15.30
C SER A 218 -5.84 6.06 14.73
N MET A 219 -4.93 5.21 15.26
CA MET A 219 -4.78 3.82 14.85
C MET A 219 -5.96 2.94 15.25
N LEU A 220 -6.54 3.13 16.45
CA LEU A 220 -7.75 2.43 16.84
C LEU A 220 -8.89 2.67 15.85
N VAL A 221 -9.11 3.92 15.48
CA VAL A 221 -10.12 4.26 14.47
C VAL A 221 -9.76 3.66 13.10
N PHE A 222 -8.48 3.66 12.74
CA PHE A 222 -8.00 3.15 11.46
C PHE A 222 -8.15 1.62 11.30
N THR A 223 -8.26 0.86 12.41
CA THR A 223 -8.51 -0.60 12.33
C THR A 223 -9.82 -0.91 11.62
N ILE A 224 -10.87 -0.10 11.85
CA ILE A 224 -12.17 -0.24 11.20
C ILE A 224 -12.03 -0.01 9.69
N TYR A 225 -11.34 1.06 9.30
CA TYR A 225 -11.05 1.33 7.88
C TYR A 225 -10.30 0.18 7.23
N THR A 226 -9.20 -0.28 7.85
CA THR A 226 -8.33 -1.33 7.30
C THR A 226 -9.06 -2.64 7.13
N ALA A 227 -9.90 -3.02 8.10
CA ALA A 227 -10.75 -4.21 8.02
C ALA A 227 -11.76 -4.13 6.87
N ASN A 228 -12.52 -3.03 6.82
CA ASN A 228 -13.55 -2.82 5.79
C ASN A 228 -12.92 -2.73 4.38
N PHE A 229 -11.74 -2.10 4.25
CA PHE A 229 -10.99 -2.04 3.01
C PHE A 229 -10.57 -3.43 2.54
N GLY A 230 -10.08 -4.29 3.44
CA GLY A 230 -9.76 -5.69 3.14
C GLY A 230 -10.98 -6.51 2.73
N ILE A 231 -12.11 -6.32 3.40
CA ILE A 231 -13.38 -6.97 3.07
C ILE A 231 -13.84 -6.56 1.66
N LEU A 232 -13.87 -5.26 1.35
CA LEU A 232 -14.26 -4.75 0.04
C LEU A 232 -13.33 -5.26 -1.07
N ARG A 233 -12.02 -5.33 -0.80
CA ARG A 233 -11.05 -5.92 -1.73
C ARG A 233 -11.32 -7.41 -1.97
N GLY A 234 -11.61 -8.19 -0.94
CA GLY A 234 -12.00 -9.60 -1.05
C GLY A 234 -13.31 -9.80 -1.83
N LEU A 235 -14.27 -8.88 -1.64
CA LEU A 235 -15.51 -8.83 -2.41
C LEU A 235 -15.30 -8.36 -3.87
N GLY A 236 -14.09 -7.97 -4.27
CA GLY A 236 -13.80 -7.46 -5.61
C GLY A 236 -14.37 -6.06 -5.89
N GLU A 237 -14.68 -5.29 -4.87
CA GLU A 237 -15.21 -3.93 -4.97
C GLU A 237 -14.07 -2.90 -5.08
N SER A 238 -13.15 -3.09 -6.06
CA SER A 238 -11.95 -2.24 -6.21
C SER A 238 -12.28 -0.76 -6.42
N GLY A 239 -13.40 -0.44 -7.07
CA GLY A 239 -13.86 0.95 -7.23
C GLY A 239 -14.21 1.61 -5.90
N ARG A 240 -14.82 0.87 -4.97
CA ARG A 240 -15.10 1.38 -3.61
C ARG A 240 -13.84 1.49 -2.76
N CYS A 241 -12.88 0.57 -2.95
CA CYS A 241 -11.57 0.69 -2.33
C CYS A 241 -10.86 1.98 -2.77
N LEU A 242 -10.87 2.28 -4.08
CA LEU A 242 -10.32 3.54 -4.60
C LEU A 242 -11.04 4.75 -4.02
N ALA A 243 -12.39 4.75 -3.98
CA ALA A 243 -13.14 5.86 -3.40
C ALA A 243 -12.77 6.10 -1.92
N LEU A 244 -12.63 5.03 -1.13
CA LEU A 244 -12.19 5.12 0.26
C LEU A 244 -10.78 5.68 0.40
N SER A 245 -9.84 5.23 -0.43
CA SER A 245 -8.48 5.77 -0.44
C SER A 245 -8.46 7.25 -0.81
N VAL A 246 -9.23 7.66 -1.80
CA VAL A 246 -9.33 9.07 -2.18
C VAL A 246 -9.93 9.90 -1.05
N ILE A 247 -11.00 9.43 -0.40
CA ILE A 247 -11.65 10.14 0.71
C ILE A 247 -10.68 10.35 1.89
N ILE A 248 -10.04 9.28 2.37
CA ILE A 248 -9.14 9.38 3.53
C ILE A 248 -7.91 10.23 3.23
N ASN A 249 -7.34 10.07 2.04
CA ASN A 249 -6.14 10.80 1.64
C ASN A 249 -6.42 12.27 1.34
N ALA A 250 -7.54 12.59 0.69
CA ALA A 250 -7.97 13.97 0.48
C ALA A 250 -8.28 14.67 1.81
N ALA A 251 -9.00 14.00 2.71
CA ALA A 251 -9.25 14.51 4.06
C ALA A 251 -7.92 14.78 4.80
N TYR A 252 -6.97 13.85 4.74
CA TYR A 252 -5.67 14.02 5.39
C TYR A 252 -4.89 15.22 4.81
N LEU A 253 -4.89 15.39 3.50
CA LEU A 253 -4.25 16.54 2.85
C LEU A 253 -4.90 17.86 3.25
N VAL A 254 -6.24 17.94 3.18
CA VAL A 254 -6.99 19.15 3.54
C VAL A 254 -6.77 19.55 5.00
N PHE A 255 -6.89 18.60 5.93
CA PHE A 255 -6.67 18.89 7.35
C PHE A 255 -5.20 19.16 7.66
N SER A 256 -4.25 18.53 6.96
CA SER A 256 -2.82 18.86 7.12
C SER A 256 -2.54 20.31 6.71
N ILE A 257 -3.07 20.76 5.57
CA ILE A 257 -2.94 22.16 5.15
C ILE A 257 -3.59 23.09 6.17
N LEU A 258 -4.80 22.76 6.63
CA LEU A 258 -5.54 23.59 7.58
C LEU A 258 -4.79 23.74 8.91
N PHE A 259 -4.40 22.63 9.54
CA PHE A 259 -3.82 22.66 10.88
C PHE A 259 -2.34 23.07 10.89
N LEU A 260 -1.55 22.65 9.89
CA LEU A 260 -0.12 22.98 9.86
C LEU A 260 0.15 24.35 9.25
N ASN A 261 -0.51 24.71 8.14
CA ASN A 261 -0.18 25.94 7.41
C ASN A 261 -1.07 27.11 7.81
N VAL A 262 -2.38 26.90 7.96
CA VAL A 262 -3.32 28.00 8.29
C VAL A 262 -3.34 28.28 9.80
N LEU A 263 -3.60 27.25 10.62
CA LEU A 263 -3.69 27.37 12.06
C LEU A 263 -2.32 27.32 12.76
N ARG A 264 -1.26 26.92 12.04
CA ARG A 264 0.12 26.82 12.54
C ARG A 264 0.24 26.02 13.85
N MET A 265 -0.57 24.98 13.97
CA MET A 265 -0.52 24.05 15.08
C MET A 265 0.64 23.07 14.83
N ASP A 266 1.74 23.21 15.52
CA ASP A 266 2.93 22.37 15.44
C ASP A 266 2.58 20.85 15.39
N ILE A 267 3.15 20.02 16.21
CA ILE A 267 2.96 18.56 16.24
C ILE A 267 1.48 18.16 16.49
N LEU A 268 0.73 18.95 17.28
CA LEU A 268 -0.69 18.74 17.52
C LEU A 268 -1.52 18.85 16.23
N GLY A 269 -1.14 19.74 15.32
CA GLY A 269 -1.78 19.88 14.02
C GLY A 269 -1.68 18.60 13.18
N SER A 270 -0.51 17.96 13.16
CA SER A 270 -0.31 16.67 12.49
C SER A 270 -1.18 15.55 13.09
N VAL A 271 -1.31 15.53 14.43
CA VAL A 271 -2.14 14.55 15.14
C VAL A 271 -3.60 14.72 14.80
N PHE A 272 -4.14 15.95 14.90
CA PHE A 272 -5.54 16.22 14.59
C PHE A 272 -5.87 15.98 13.12
N ALA A 273 -5.00 16.37 12.20
CA ALA A 273 -5.18 16.12 10.77
C ALA A 273 -5.34 14.62 10.48
N LEU A 274 -4.45 13.81 11.05
CA LEU A 274 -4.48 12.37 10.86
C LEU A 274 -5.69 11.71 11.55
N LEU A 275 -6.03 12.13 12.77
CA LEU A 275 -7.16 11.57 13.52
C LEU A 275 -8.48 11.83 12.79
N LEU A 276 -8.72 13.07 12.36
CA LEU A 276 -9.94 13.44 11.63
C LEU A 276 -10.02 12.74 10.27
N ALA A 277 -8.91 12.67 9.52
CA ALA A 277 -8.88 11.97 8.24
C ALA A 277 -9.22 10.48 8.42
N ARG A 278 -8.66 9.83 9.44
CA ARG A 278 -8.94 8.42 9.74
C ARG A 278 -10.38 8.21 10.24
N PHE A 279 -10.90 9.14 11.00
CA PHE A 279 -12.30 9.10 11.43
C PHE A 279 -13.25 9.18 10.23
N ILE A 280 -13.04 10.14 9.32
CA ILE A 280 -13.83 10.29 8.09
C ILE A 280 -13.69 9.05 7.21
N GLY A 281 -12.46 8.55 7.01
CA GLY A 281 -12.22 7.33 6.24
C GLY A 281 -12.90 6.11 6.83
N SER A 282 -12.87 5.94 8.16
CA SER A 282 -13.53 4.84 8.86
C SER A 282 -15.04 4.95 8.79
N ALA A 283 -15.61 6.13 9.00
CA ALA A 283 -17.05 6.38 8.83
C ALA A 283 -17.50 6.10 7.39
N ALA A 284 -16.77 6.61 6.39
CA ALA A 284 -17.05 6.33 4.98
C ALA A 284 -16.97 4.83 4.68
N SER A 285 -16.00 4.09 5.26
CA SER A 285 -15.87 2.66 5.06
C SER A 285 -17.07 1.87 5.61
N VAL A 286 -17.59 2.28 6.78
CA VAL A 286 -18.80 1.70 7.37
C VAL A 286 -20.02 2.00 6.50
N ILE A 287 -20.17 3.25 6.03
CA ILE A 287 -21.28 3.66 5.15
C ILE A 287 -21.26 2.85 3.85
N LEU A 288 -20.10 2.72 3.20
CA LEU A 288 -19.98 2.00 1.93
C LEU A 288 -20.15 0.48 2.07
N LEU A 289 -19.81 -0.10 3.22
CA LEU A 289 -19.95 -1.53 3.44
C LEU A 289 -21.36 -1.91 3.89
N PHE A 290 -22.00 -1.14 4.78
CA PHE A 290 -23.24 -1.54 5.45
C PHE A 290 -24.49 -0.83 4.92
N PHE A 291 -24.39 0.42 4.48
CA PHE A 291 -25.55 1.26 4.18
C PHE A 291 -25.70 1.58 2.69
N TRP A 292 -24.67 2.06 2.03
CA TRP A 292 -24.79 2.53 0.64
C TRP A 292 -24.66 1.36 -0.34
N LYS A 293 -25.81 0.86 -0.86
CA LYS A 293 -25.84 -0.25 -1.83
C LYS A 293 -24.94 -1.40 -1.36
N ALA A 294 -25.11 -1.78 -0.10
CA ALA A 294 -24.23 -2.72 0.60
C ALA A 294 -23.97 -3.96 -0.27
N PRO A 295 -22.71 -4.29 -0.58
CA PRO A 295 -22.36 -5.45 -1.38
C PRO A 295 -22.71 -6.75 -0.67
N VAL A 296 -22.79 -6.69 0.67
CA VAL A 296 -23.22 -7.78 1.53
C VAL A 296 -24.17 -7.19 2.58
N LYS A 297 -25.43 -7.67 2.60
CA LYS A 297 -26.39 -7.26 3.65
C LYS A 297 -25.97 -7.90 4.97
N MET A 298 -25.24 -7.16 5.80
CA MET A 298 -24.82 -7.59 7.13
C MET A 298 -25.63 -6.88 8.19
N THR A 299 -26.06 -7.62 9.21
CA THR A 299 -26.66 -7.06 10.41
C THR A 299 -25.57 -6.90 11.48
N PHE A 300 -25.63 -5.84 12.30
CA PHE A 300 -24.65 -5.61 13.38
C PHE A 300 -24.45 -6.84 14.29
N GLY A 301 -25.51 -7.60 14.58
CA GLY A 301 -25.41 -8.84 15.35
C GLY A 301 -24.54 -9.93 14.69
N GLN A 302 -24.44 -9.94 13.38
CA GLN A 302 -23.63 -10.92 12.65
C GLN A 302 -22.12 -10.63 12.71
N ILE A 303 -21.71 -9.40 13.04
CA ILE A 303 -20.32 -9.03 13.26
C ILE A 303 -19.73 -9.78 14.46
N PHE A 304 -20.54 -10.03 15.48
CA PHE A 304 -20.12 -10.68 16.73
C PHE A 304 -20.29 -12.20 16.73
N THR A 305 -20.76 -12.81 15.63
CA THR A 305 -20.84 -14.26 15.52
C THR A 305 -19.45 -14.85 15.29
N CYS A 306 -18.90 -15.50 16.31
CA CYS A 306 -17.62 -16.18 16.23
C CYS A 306 -17.80 -17.60 15.66
N ASP A 307 -17.34 -17.80 14.42
CA ASP A 307 -17.24 -19.12 13.79
C ASP A 307 -15.79 -19.62 13.90
N LYS A 308 -15.57 -20.66 14.73
CA LYS A 308 -14.22 -21.21 15.00
C LYS A 308 -13.50 -21.67 13.73
N GLY A 309 -14.21 -22.18 12.72
CA GLY A 309 -13.63 -22.63 11.46
C GLY A 309 -13.11 -21.44 10.63
N ILE A 310 -13.91 -20.38 10.51
CA ILE A 310 -13.53 -19.16 9.80
C ILE A 310 -12.42 -18.42 10.56
N LEU A 311 -12.50 -18.34 11.89
CA LEU A 311 -11.45 -17.75 12.73
C LEU A 311 -10.11 -18.45 12.50
N ARG A 312 -10.09 -19.79 12.57
CA ARG A 312 -8.88 -20.58 12.32
C ARG A 312 -8.31 -20.32 10.93
N SER A 313 -9.16 -20.33 9.90
CA SER A 313 -8.72 -20.06 8.52
C SER A 313 -8.16 -18.65 8.37
N THR A 314 -8.80 -17.65 8.98
CA THR A 314 -8.32 -16.26 8.97
C THR A 314 -6.99 -16.14 9.70
N LEU A 315 -6.84 -16.71 10.88
CA LEU A 315 -5.59 -16.67 11.65
C LEU A 315 -4.44 -17.40 10.96
N GLN A 316 -4.69 -18.53 10.30
CA GLN A 316 -3.69 -19.28 9.54
C GLN A 316 -3.08 -18.44 8.41
N VAL A 317 -3.82 -17.50 7.84
CA VAL A 317 -3.32 -16.59 6.81
C VAL A 317 -2.75 -15.31 7.45
N SER A 318 -3.45 -14.74 8.43
CA SER A 318 -3.11 -13.44 9.02
C SER A 318 -1.85 -13.47 9.87
N ILE A 319 -1.65 -14.53 10.68
CA ILE A 319 -0.48 -14.62 11.58
C ILE A 319 0.83 -14.64 10.82
N PRO A 320 1.06 -15.53 9.82
CA PRO A 320 2.29 -15.51 9.04
C PRO A 320 2.53 -14.17 8.33
N LEU A 321 1.47 -13.57 7.76
CA LEU A 321 1.56 -12.27 7.10
C LEU A 321 1.88 -11.13 8.07
N GLY A 322 1.21 -11.08 9.21
CA GLY A 322 1.46 -10.06 10.23
C GLY A 322 2.89 -10.13 10.78
N LEU A 323 3.38 -11.33 11.07
CA LEU A 323 4.75 -11.56 11.52
C LEU A 323 5.76 -11.20 10.43
N GLU A 324 5.51 -11.60 9.18
CA GLU A 324 6.37 -11.23 8.04
C GLU A 324 6.49 -9.71 7.91
N GLN A 325 5.37 -8.99 7.99
CA GLN A 325 5.37 -7.53 7.89
C GLN A 325 6.09 -6.86 9.06
N ALA A 326 5.86 -7.33 10.28
CA ALA A 326 6.55 -6.82 11.47
C ALA A 326 8.06 -7.07 11.41
N CYS A 327 8.48 -8.30 11.10
CA CYS A 327 9.90 -8.64 10.94
C CYS A 327 10.55 -7.91 9.76
N SER A 328 9.80 -7.64 8.68
CA SER A 328 10.31 -6.84 7.55
C SER A 328 10.52 -5.38 7.94
N SER A 329 9.64 -4.82 8.76
CA SER A 329 9.81 -3.46 9.29
C SER A 329 11.03 -3.35 10.19
N LEU A 330 11.27 -4.34 11.07
CA LEU A 330 12.49 -4.42 11.89
C LEU A 330 13.73 -4.55 11.02
N GLY A 331 13.69 -5.39 9.99
CA GLY A 331 14.79 -5.55 9.05
C GLY A 331 15.16 -4.26 8.32
N ASN A 332 14.18 -3.45 7.94
CA ASN A 332 14.44 -2.14 7.33
C ASN A 332 15.15 -1.20 8.31
N VAL A 333 14.73 -1.17 9.59
CA VAL A 333 15.43 -0.38 10.62
C VAL A 333 16.88 -0.81 10.77
N VAL A 334 17.16 -2.13 10.83
CA VAL A 334 18.53 -2.65 10.90
C VAL A 334 19.33 -2.25 9.65
N ALA A 335 18.72 -2.29 8.47
CA ALA A 335 19.37 -1.86 7.24
C ALA A 335 19.70 -0.35 7.27
N GLU A 336 18.81 0.49 7.77
CA GLU A 336 19.06 1.92 7.94
C GLU A 336 20.20 2.19 8.95
N MET A 337 20.29 1.43 10.04
CA MET A 337 21.36 1.60 11.04
C MET A 337 22.76 1.42 10.44
N TYR A 338 23.01 0.37 9.65
CA TYR A 338 24.32 0.24 9.00
C TYR A 338 24.52 1.17 7.82
N MET A 339 23.45 1.64 7.16
CA MET A 339 23.56 2.67 6.12
C MET A 339 24.01 4.03 6.69
N ILE A 340 23.63 4.37 7.91
CA ILE A 340 24.12 5.57 8.61
C ILE A 340 25.66 5.53 8.71
N SER A 341 26.26 4.37 8.95
CA SER A 341 27.72 4.23 9.01
C SER A 341 28.45 4.43 7.66
N LEU A 342 27.70 4.39 6.53
CA LEU A 342 28.24 4.68 5.18
C LEU A 342 28.31 6.19 4.87
N GLY A 343 27.82 7.03 5.79
CA GLY A 343 27.83 8.47 5.67
C GLY A 343 26.52 9.10 5.14
N THR A 344 26.42 10.42 5.32
CA THR A 344 25.20 11.19 5.01
C THR A 344 24.85 11.20 3.53
N THR A 345 25.85 11.26 2.63
CA THR A 345 25.67 11.20 1.18
C THR A 345 25.04 9.88 0.74
N ALA A 346 25.50 8.75 1.31
CA ALA A 346 24.93 7.42 1.01
C ALA A 346 23.49 7.30 1.49
N LEU A 347 23.21 7.77 2.72
CA LEU A 347 21.87 7.74 3.30
C LEU A 347 20.88 8.60 2.50
N ALA A 348 21.28 9.84 2.13
CA ALA A 348 20.46 10.73 1.31
C ALA A 348 20.20 10.13 -0.08
N THR A 349 21.24 9.56 -0.71
CA THR A 349 21.10 8.87 -2.00
C THR A 349 20.12 7.70 -1.92
N HIS A 350 20.23 6.87 -0.86
CA HIS A 350 19.32 5.76 -0.64
C HIS A 350 17.88 6.23 -0.48
N ALA A 351 17.64 7.23 0.36
CA ALA A 351 16.29 7.74 0.62
C ALA A 351 15.61 8.27 -0.66
N ILE A 352 16.36 9.05 -1.48
CA ILE A 352 15.84 9.58 -2.75
C ILE A 352 15.58 8.45 -3.74
N ALA A 353 16.57 7.57 -3.94
CA ALA A 353 16.44 6.47 -4.90
C ALA A 353 15.33 5.48 -4.50
N ASN A 354 15.18 5.18 -3.20
CA ASN A 354 14.12 4.30 -2.69
C ASN A 354 12.72 4.94 -2.86
N SER A 355 12.60 6.25 -2.69
CA SER A 355 11.34 6.97 -2.94
C SER A 355 10.94 6.89 -4.42
N VAL A 356 11.89 7.11 -5.33
CA VAL A 356 11.63 7.07 -6.78
C VAL A 356 11.29 5.66 -7.23
N ILE A 357 12.04 4.64 -6.82
CA ILE A 357 11.79 3.25 -7.24
C ILE A 357 10.47 2.73 -6.64
N GLY A 358 10.08 3.20 -5.45
CA GLY A 358 8.79 2.89 -4.81
C GLY A 358 7.60 3.34 -5.67
N VAL A 359 7.65 4.58 -6.19
CA VAL A 359 6.62 5.09 -7.12
C VAL A 359 6.65 4.30 -8.44
N TRP A 360 7.84 3.93 -8.91
CA TRP A 360 8.02 3.22 -10.18
C TRP A 360 7.31 1.86 -10.21
N TYR A 361 7.47 1.04 -9.16
CA TYR A 361 6.83 -0.28 -9.12
C TYR A 361 5.40 -0.27 -8.51
N SER A 362 4.94 0.84 -7.95
CA SER A 362 3.64 0.90 -7.25
C SER A 362 2.44 0.44 -8.10
N PRO A 363 2.34 0.73 -9.42
CA PRO A 363 1.26 0.21 -10.25
C PRO A 363 1.28 -1.32 -10.38
N ALA A 364 2.46 -1.93 -10.36
CA ALA A 364 2.57 -3.38 -10.44
C ALA A 364 2.16 -4.09 -9.13
N MET A 365 2.23 -3.39 -7.97
CA MET A 365 1.65 -3.89 -6.72
C MET A 365 0.14 -4.12 -6.83
N ALA A 366 -0.54 -3.36 -7.69
CA ALA A 366 -1.95 -3.56 -7.96
C ALA A 366 -2.25 -4.97 -8.52
N ALA A 367 -1.36 -5.52 -9.35
CA ALA A 367 -1.50 -6.88 -9.88
C ALA A 367 -1.31 -7.96 -8.79
N ALA A 368 -0.41 -7.72 -7.82
CA ALA A 368 -0.26 -8.59 -6.65
C ALA A 368 -1.53 -8.59 -5.78
N ASN A 369 -2.13 -7.41 -5.56
CA ASN A 369 -3.40 -7.28 -4.86
C ASN A 369 -4.56 -7.94 -5.62
N LEU A 370 -4.60 -7.78 -6.97
CA LEU A 370 -5.57 -8.42 -7.85
C LEU A 370 -5.51 -9.93 -7.73
N SER A 371 -4.28 -10.50 -7.69
CA SER A 371 -4.10 -11.96 -7.62
C SER A 371 -4.75 -12.56 -6.36
N VAL A 372 -4.73 -11.85 -5.23
CA VAL A 372 -5.39 -12.30 -4.00
C VAL A 372 -6.89 -12.48 -4.21
N THR A 373 -7.54 -11.52 -4.85
CA THR A 373 -9.00 -11.57 -5.08
C THR A 373 -9.36 -12.60 -6.15
N VAL A 374 -8.67 -12.57 -7.30
CA VAL A 374 -9.03 -13.42 -8.46
C VAL A 374 -8.70 -14.88 -8.19
N VAL A 375 -7.48 -15.17 -7.72
CA VAL A 375 -7.06 -16.54 -7.40
C VAL A 375 -7.82 -17.08 -6.20
N GLY A 376 -8.07 -16.25 -5.17
CA GLY A 376 -8.88 -16.62 -4.02
C GLY A 376 -10.30 -17.05 -4.40
N ARG A 377 -10.95 -16.33 -5.31
CA ARG A 377 -12.28 -16.74 -5.83
C ARG A 377 -12.24 -18.02 -6.65
N CYS A 378 -11.27 -18.19 -7.55
CA CYS A 378 -11.10 -19.44 -8.30
C CYS A 378 -10.86 -20.62 -7.37
N PHE A 379 -10.06 -20.40 -6.31
CA PHE A 379 -9.78 -21.40 -5.30
C PHE A 379 -11.03 -21.79 -4.49
N GLY A 380 -11.83 -20.79 -4.07
CA GLY A 380 -13.10 -21.02 -3.40
C GLY A 380 -14.13 -21.73 -4.27
N ALA A 381 -14.11 -21.48 -5.60
CA ALA A 381 -14.96 -22.17 -6.58
C ALA A 381 -14.43 -23.57 -6.98
N GLU A 382 -13.36 -24.07 -6.36
CA GLU A 382 -12.69 -25.34 -6.63
C GLU A 382 -12.13 -25.49 -8.07
N LYS A 383 -11.95 -24.35 -8.76
CA LYS A 383 -11.38 -24.29 -10.12
C LYS A 383 -9.88 -24.07 -10.07
N TYR A 384 -9.16 -25.09 -9.65
CA TYR A 384 -7.71 -25.04 -9.40
C TYR A 384 -6.88 -24.76 -10.65
N ASP A 385 -7.27 -25.28 -11.81
CA ASP A 385 -6.59 -25.01 -13.09
C ASP A 385 -6.73 -23.54 -13.51
N GLU A 386 -7.91 -22.96 -13.28
CA GLU A 386 -8.12 -21.53 -13.49
C GLU A 386 -7.33 -20.68 -12.49
N ALA A 387 -7.28 -21.08 -11.21
CA ALA A 387 -6.46 -20.41 -10.21
C ALA A 387 -4.99 -20.33 -10.65
N LYS A 388 -4.44 -21.44 -11.19
CA LYS A 388 -3.08 -21.47 -11.74
C LYS A 388 -2.93 -20.54 -12.95
N ARG A 389 -3.88 -20.58 -13.90
CA ARG A 389 -3.87 -19.70 -15.08
C ARG A 389 -3.93 -18.23 -14.69
N TYR A 390 -4.80 -17.86 -13.74
CA TYR A 390 -4.91 -16.47 -13.28
C TYR A 390 -3.69 -16.02 -12.49
N GLY A 391 -3.03 -16.90 -11.73
CA GLY A 391 -1.76 -16.60 -11.10
C GLY A 391 -0.70 -16.16 -12.12
N VAL A 392 -0.56 -16.89 -13.24
CA VAL A 392 0.32 -16.50 -14.35
C VAL A 392 -0.11 -15.21 -15.02
N ARG A 393 -1.42 -15.01 -15.25
CA ARG A 393 -1.95 -13.80 -15.88
C ARG A 393 -1.73 -12.55 -15.03
N CYS A 394 -1.90 -12.65 -13.71
CA CYS A 394 -1.59 -11.55 -12.79
C CYS A 394 -0.10 -11.20 -12.81
N ASP A 395 0.79 -12.21 -12.92
CA ASP A 395 2.22 -11.99 -13.10
C ASP A 395 2.53 -11.25 -14.42
N GLN A 396 1.87 -11.65 -15.53
CA GLN A 396 1.98 -10.95 -16.81
C GLN A 396 1.46 -9.50 -16.75
N ILE A 397 0.33 -9.27 -16.07
CA ILE A 397 -0.20 -7.93 -15.86
C ILE A 397 0.80 -7.08 -15.05
N ALA A 398 1.42 -7.64 -14.00
CA ALA A 398 2.46 -6.96 -13.23
C ALA A 398 3.65 -6.58 -14.12
N LEU A 399 4.12 -7.50 -14.97
CA LEU A 399 5.20 -7.24 -15.91
C LEU A 399 4.85 -6.11 -16.90
N ILE A 400 3.66 -6.17 -17.49
CA ILE A 400 3.18 -5.11 -18.41
C ILE A 400 3.14 -3.76 -17.70
N LEU A 401 2.62 -3.71 -16.48
CA LEU A 401 2.56 -2.47 -15.70
C LEU A 401 3.97 -1.94 -15.39
N VAL A 402 4.92 -2.80 -15.01
CA VAL A 402 6.32 -2.38 -14.80
C VAL A 402 6.96 -1.90 -16.11
N LEU A 403 6.69 -2.55 -17.24
CA LEU A 403 7.20 -2.11 -18.55
C LEU A 403 6.65 -0.72 -18.93
N LEU A 404 5.34 -0.51 -18.77
CA LEU A 404 4.70 0.78 -19.06
C LEU A 404 5.22 1.89 -18.14
N THR A 405 5.34 1.62 -16.84
CA THR A 405 5.90 2.60 -15.90
C THR A 405 7.38 2.84 -16.17
N SER A 406 8.15 1.83 -16.57
CA SER A 406 9.55 2.00 -16.96
C SER A 406 9.71 2.87 -18.20
N ALA A 407 8.89 2.64 -19.23
CA ALA A 407 8.89 3.47 -20.42
C ALA A 407 8.59 4.95 -20.12
N LEU A 408 7.73 5.21 -19.11
CA LEU A 408 7.41 6.55 -18.66
C LEU A 408 8.51 7.14 -17.77
N PHE A 409 9.02 6.36 -16.81
CA PHE A 409 9.93 6.86 -15.76
C PHE A 409 11.38 7.03 -16.25
N ILE A 410 11.87 6.20 -17.16
CA ILE A 410 13.24 6.30 -17.66
C ILE A 410 13.54 7.70 -18.25
N PRO A 411 12.73 8.25 -19.15
CA PRO A 411 12.98 9.60 -19.67
C PRO A 411 12.73 10.71 -18.64
N LEU A 412 11.81 10.48 -17.68
CA LEU A 412 11.49 11.47 -16.65
C LEU A 412 12.42 11.42 -15.43
N LEU A 413 13.30 10.42 -15.35
CA LEU A 413 14.15 10.19 -14.20
C LEU A 413 15.01 11.39 -13.80
N PRO A 414 15.68 12.12 -14.74
CA PRO A 414 16.45 13.31 -14.39
C PRO A 414 15.58 14.40 -13.76
N THR A 415 14.38 14.62 -14.30
CA THR A 415 13.42 15.62 -13.80
C THR A 415 12.89 15.25 -12.42
N LEU A 416 12.56 13.98 -12.21
CA LEU A 416 12.08 13.48 -10.92
C LEU A 416 13.14 13.62 -9.82
N LEU A 417 14.38 13.25 -10.11
CA LEU A 417 15.49 13.40 -9.17
C LEU A 417 15.80 14.88 -8.90
N GLY A 418 15.71 15.74 -9.91
CA GLY A 418 15.93 17.18 -9.76
C GLY A 418 14.97 17.86 -8.79
N GLN A 419 13.77 17.31 -8.59
CA GLN A 419 12.78 17.87 -7.63
C GLN A 419 13.23 17.79 -6.17
N TYR A 420 14.14 16.88 -5.84
CA TYR A 420 14.70 16.74 -4.49
C TYR A 420 15.85 17.72 -4.22
N HIS A 421 16.28 18.51 -5.21
CA HIS A 421 17.44 19.43 -5.13
C HIS A 421 18.69 18.78 -4.51
N PRO A 422 19.07 17.56 -4.94
CA PRO A 422 20.21 16.85 -4.37
C PRO A 422 21.52 17.53 -4.79
N THR A 423 22.58 17.29 -4.01
CA THR A 423 23.94 17.65 -4.42
C THR A 423 24.33 16.91 -5.71
N PRO A 424 25.24 17.43 -6.54
CA PRO A 424 25.66 16.78 -7.78
C PRO A 424 26.12 15.33 -7.57
N GLU A 425 26.80 15.06 -6.47
CA GLU A 425 27.28 13.73 -6.09
C GLU A 425 26.13 12.76 -5.80
N VAL A 426 25.17 13.16 -4.96
CA VAL A 426 23.94 12.39 -4.66
C VAL A 426 23.15 12.12 -5.92
N LEU A 427 23.01 13.13 -6.81
CA LEU A 427 22.30 12.99 -8.07
C LEU A 427 22.95 11.94 -9.00
N ALA A 428 24.27 12.01 -9.15
CA ALA A 428 25.02 11.07 -9.99
C ALA A 428 24.90 9.63 -9.47
N MET A 429 25.06 9.44 -8.14
CA MET A 429 24.94 8.14 -7.50
C MET A 429 23.50 7.58 -7.59
N ALA A 430 22.47 8.40 -7.33
CA ALA A 430 21.08 7.99 -7.43
C ALA A 430 20.70 7.58 -8.86
N LYS A 431 21.11 8.34 -9.87
CA LYS A 431 20.95 7.98 -11.28
C LYS A 431 21.55 6.61 -11.58
N LYS A 432 22.81 6.41 -11.20
CA LYS A 432 23.51 5.14 -11.43
C LYS A 432 22.75 3.95 -10.81
N LEU A 433 22.34 4.07 -9.55
CA LEU A 433 21.60 3.01 -8.85
C LEU A 433 20.25 2.70 -9.52
N LEU A 434 19.49 3.72 -9.91
CA LEU A 434 18.20 3.55 -10.55
C LEU A 434 18.31 2.91 -11.94
N TYR A 435 19.26 3.35 -12.77
CA TYR A 435 19.49 2.72 -14.07
C TYR A 435 19.92 1.25 -13.94
N TRP A 436 20.77 0.93 -12.97
CA TRP A 436 21.19 -0.45 -12.71
C TRP A 436 20.07 -1.32 -12.09
N SER A 437 19.05 -0.69 -11.51
CA SER A 437 17.88 -1.40 -11.01
C SER A 437 16.92 -1.86 -12.12
N ILE A 438 16.99 -1.27 -13.32
CA ILE A 438 16.04 -1.57 -14.41
C ILE A 438 15.99 -3.06 -14.76
N PRO A 439 17.11 -3.76 -15.02
CA PRO A 439 17.07 -5.17 -15.33
C PRO A 439 16.42 -6.02 -14.23
N SER A 440 16.79 -5.76 -12.98
CA SER A 440 16.23 -6.46 -11.82
C SER A 440 14.75 -6.20 -11.63
N LEU A 441 14.33 -4.95 -11.85
CA LEU A 441 12.94 -4.51 -11.75
C LEU A 441 12.07 -5.18 -12.81
N LEU A 442 12.55 -5.31 -14.04
CA LEU A 442 11.81 -5.92 -15.14
C LEU A 442 11.78 -7.46 -15.06
N LEU A 443 12.92 -8.08 -14.73
CA LEU A 443 13.06 -9.54 -14.79
C LEU A 443 12.55 -10.23 -13.52
N PHE A 444 12.81 -9.66 -12.35
CA PHE A 444 12.62 -10.39 -11.09
C PHE A 444 11.51 -9.83 -10.22
N TRP A 445 11.31 -8.50 -10.22
CA TRP A 445 10.41 -7.86 -9.27
C TRP A 445 8.93 -8.32 -9.42
N PRO A 446 8.33 -8.43 -10.63
CA PRO A 446 6.94 -8.83 -10.78
C PRO A 446 6.66 -10.18 -10.13
N ARG A 447 7.43 -11.20 -10.48
CA ARG A 447 7.27 -12.56 -9.93
C ARG A 447 7.57 -12.65 -8.44
N SER A 448 8.56 -11.92 -7.97
CA SER A 448 8.94 -11.92 -6.55
C SER A 448 7.84 -11.37 -5.62
N ASN A 449 6.87 -10.61 -6.17
CA ASN A 449 5.77 -10.02 -5.40
C ASN A 449 4.40 -10.62 -5.75
N THR A 450 4.15 -10.96 -7.02
CA THR A 450 2.83 -11.48 -7.46
C THR A 450 2.65 -12.94 -7.09
N LEU A 451 3.68 -13.79 -7.26
CA LEU A 451 3.57 -15.23 -6.94
C LEU A 451 3.31 -15.51 -5.46
N PRO A 452 4.02 -14.88 -4.48
CA PRO A 452 3.68 -15.09 -3.07
C PRO A 452 2.25 -14.68 -2.74
N SER A 453 1.73 -13.60 -3.35
CA SER A 453 0.32 -13.20 -3.19
C SER A 453 -0.64 -14.25 -3.74
N THR A 454 -0.32 -14.87 -4.87
CA THR A 454 -1.05 -16.00 -5.46
C THR A 454 -1.04 -17.23 -4.55
N LEU A 455 0.11 -17.61 -3.98
CA LEU A 455 0.24 -18.73 -3.05
C LEU A 455 -0.59 -18.51 -1.78
N ARG A 456 -0.57 -17.28 -1.25
CA ARG A 456 -1.36 -16.87 -0.07
C ARG A 456 -2.86 -16.94 -0.34
N ALA A 457 -3.30 -16.56 -1.54
CA ALA A 457 -4.69 -16.66 -1.96
C ALA A 457 -5.23 -18.10 -1.94
N ALA A 458 -4.34 -19.09 -2.05
CA ALA A 458 -4.62 -20.51 -1.98
C ALA A 458 -4.29 -21.15 -0.62
N ASN A 459 -4.20 -20.37 0.47
CA ASN A 459 -3.88 -20.80 1.83
C ASN A 459 -2.45 -21.36 2.03
N ASP A 460 -1.57 -21.32 1.04
CA ASP A 460 -0.14 -21.63 1.23
C ASP A 460 0.59 -20.36 1.69
N THR A 461 0.37 -19.96 2.94
CA THR A 461 0.85 -18.69 3.51
C THR A 461 2.19 -18.82 4.21
N LEU A 462 2.40 -19.91 4.93
CA LEU A 462 3.61 -20.11 5.73
C LEU A 462 4.87 -20.15 4.86
N TYR A 463 4.82 -20.86 3.71
CA TYR A 463 5.97 -20.98 2.83
C TYR A 463 6.45 -19.64 2.26
N PRO A 464 5.59 -18.79 1.64
CA PRO A 464 6.00 -17.48 1.18
C PRO A 464 6.53 -16.59 2.30
N SER A 465 5.93 -16.63 3.50
CA SER A 465 6.35 -15.79 4.61
C SER A 465 7.72 -16.19 5.15
N VAL A 466 7.98 -17.51 5.33
CA VAL A 466 9.29 -18.00 5.78
C VAL A 466 10.38 -17.68 4.74
N VAL A 467 10.12 -17.92 3.47
CA VAL A 467 11.06 -17.60 2.38
C VAL A 467 11.34 -16.10 2.32
N SER A 468 10.29 -15.26 2.38
CA SER A 468 10.46 -13.80 2.36
C SER A 468 11.32 -13.31 3.52
N LEU A 469 11.08 -13.83 4.74
CA LEU A 469 11.87 -13.50 5.93
C LEU A 469 13.31 -13.99 5.83
N ALA A 470 13.51 -15.24 5.43
CA ALA A 470 14.87 -15.79 5.27
C ALA A 470 15.68 -14.98 4.25
N VAL A 471 15.09 -14.67 3.09
CA VAL A 471 15.76 -13.86 2.07
C VAL A 471 16.00 -12.43 2.55
N LEU A 472 15.06 -11.82 3.30
CA LEU A 472 15.27 -10.49 3.87
C LEU A 472 16.47 -10.47 4.82
N TRP A 473 16.48 -11.35 5.82
CA TRP A 473 17.51 -11.33 6.87
C TRP A 473 18.87 -11.82 6.36
N VAL A 474 18.91 -12.89 5.58
CA VAL A 474 20.17 -13.46 5.10
C VAL A 474 20.72 -12.68 3.90
N VAL A 475 19.87 -12.37 2.91
CA VAL A 475 20.34 -11.77 1.66
C VAL A 475 20.28 -10.24 1.73
N THR A 476 19.11 -9.64 2.00
CA THR A 476 19.01 -8.18 1.95
C THR A 476 19.83 -7.52 3.05
N ILE A 477 19.76 -8.02 4.28
CA ILE A 477 20.47 -7.45 5.43
C ILE A 477 21.88 -8.02 5.54
N GLY A 478 22.03 -9.35 5.66
CA GLY A 478 23.31 -9.99 5.91
C GLY A 478 24.30 -9.82 4.76
N LEU A 479 23.90 -10.19 3.53
CA LEU A 479 24.75 -9.98 2.34
C LEU A 479 24.92 -8.48 2.05
N GLY A 480 23.87 -7.65 2.27
CA GLY A 480 23.95 -6.20 2.13
C GLY A 480 25.01 -5.59 3.02
N TYR A 481 25.03 -5.96 4.31
CA TYR A 481 26.09 -5.57 5.26
C TYR A 481 27.47 -6.04 4.80
N ALA A 482 27.60 -7.33 4.42
CA ALA A 482 28.87 -7.90 3.98
C ALA A 482 29.45 -7.21 2.75
N LEU A 483 28.62 -6.91 1.77
CA LEU A 483 29.05 -6.20 0.56
C LEU A 483 29.33 -4.71 0.81
N ALA A 484 28.53 -4.07 1.67
CA ALA A 484 28.65 -2.63 1.91
C ALA A 484 29.90 -2.28 2.73
N ILE A 485 30.17 -3.01 3.81
CA ILE A 485 31.23 -2.67 4.78
C ILE A 485 32.49 -3.50 4.55
N PRO A 486 32.54 -4.82 4.74
CA PRO A 486 33.76 -5.61 4.53
C PRO A 486 34.31 -5.55 3.10
N CYS A 487 33.42 -5.64 2.10
CA CYS A 487 33.83 -5.57 0.69
C CYS A 487 34.00 -4.14 0.17
N LYS A 488 33.75 -3.11 1.00
CA LYS A 488 33.93 -1.68 0.68
C LYS A 488 33.17 -1.20 -0.56
N LEU A 489 32.08 -1.88 -0.94
CA LEU A 489 31.22 -1.47 -2.06
C LEU A 489 30.24 -0.34 -1.66
N GLY A 490 30.18 0.02 -0.37
CA GLY A 490 29.32 1.09 0.12
C GLY A 490 27.85 0.87 -0.23
N LEU A 491 27.15 1.93 -0.62
CA LEU A 491 25.74 1.90 -0.95
C LEU A 491 25.42 0.94 -2.12
N LEU A 492 26.33 0.78 -3.08
CA LEU A 492 26.15 -0.15 -4.21
C LEU A 492 25.99 -1.59 -3.71
N GLY A 493 26.75 -2.00 -2.67
CA GLY A 493 26.63 -3.32 -2.05
C GLY A 493 25.25 -3.59 -1.48
N VAL A 494 24.63 -2.60 -0.84
CA VAL A 494 23.24 -2.68 -0.33
C VAL A 494 22.24 -2.93 -1.47
N TRP A 495 22.38 -2.19 -2.57
CA TRP A 495 21.47 -2.33 -3.72
C TRP A 495 21.67 -3.66 -4.47
N ILE A 496 22.90 -4.15 -4.60
CA ILE A 496 23.17 -5.48 -5.16
C ILE A 496 22.46 -6.56 -4.34
N ALA A 497 22.53 -6.51 -3.00
CA ALA A 497 21.82 -7.44 -2.13
C ALA A 497 20.30 -7.35 -2.29
N MET A 498 19.75 -6.15 -2.47
CA MET A 498 18.34 -5.96 -2.76
C MET A 498 17.92 -6.61 -4.10
N TRP A 499 18.69 -6.41 -5.17
CA TRP A 499 18.44 -7.04 -6.47
C TRP A 499 18.57 -8.56 -6.40
N ALA A 500 19.59 -9.06 -5.70
CA ALA A 500 19.76 -10.49 -5.45
C ALA A 500 18.57 -11.08 -4.68
N SER A 501 18.01 -10.35 -3.71
CA SER A 501 16.84 -10.79 -2.97
C SER A 501 15.60 -10.93 -3.87
N TRP A 502 15.41 -10.03 -4.84
CA TRP A 502 14.33 -10.14 -5.82
C TRP A 502 14.53 -11.36 -6.74
N ALA A 503 15.78 -11.58 -7.20
CA ALA A 503 16.12 -12.72 -8.05
C ALA A 503 15.89 -14.06 -7.32
N ILE A 504 16.38 -14.20 -6.09
CA ILE A 504 16.21 -15.42 -5.28
C ILE A 504 14.72 -15.69 -5.02
N ARG A 505 13.96 -14.68 -4.59
CA ARG A 505 12.50 -14.83 -4.40
C ARG A 505 11.78 -15.19 -5.69
N CYS A 506 12.15 -14.58 -6.81
CA CYS A 506 11.59 -14.91 -8.11
C CYS A 506 11.79 -16.39 -8.45
N VAL A 507 12.99 -16.93 -8.29
CA VAL A 507 13.30 -18.33 -8.57
C VAL A 507 12.56 -19.26 -7.60
N VAL A 508 12.69 -19.03 -6.28
CA VAL A 508 12.09 -19.90 -5.26
C VAL A 508 10.57 -19.96 -5.39
N PHE A 509 9.91 -18.82 -5.58
CA PHE A 509 8.46 -18.80 -5.75
C PHE A 509 8.02 -19.37 -7.10
N SER A 510 8.79 -19.20 -8.17
CA SER A 510 8.50 -19.82 -9.47
C SER A 510 8.58 -21.36 -9.39
N VAL A 511 9.57 -21.90 -8.71
CA VAL A 511 9.71 -23.35 -8.46
C VAL A 511 8.53 -23.87 -7.62
N ARG A 512 8.17 -23.17 -6.53
CA ARG A 512 7.02 -23.53 -5.69
C ARG A 512 5.73 -23.52 -6.46
N PHE A 513 5.49 -22.47 -7.24
CA PHE A 513 4.29 -22.31 -8.04
C PHE A 513 4.21 -23.38 -9.16
N GLY A 514 5.33 -23.61 -9.86
CA GLY A 514 5.43 -24.61 -10.95
C GLY A 514 5.22 -26.03 -10.47
N SER A 515 5.70 -26.39 -9.27
CA SER A 515 5.57 -27.72 -8.69
C SER A 515 4.13 -28.15 -8.39
N GLY A 516 3.17 -27.21 -8.34
CA GLY A 516 1.78 -27.49 -8.00
C GLY A 516 1.52 -27.93 -6.53
N LYS A 517 2.55 -28.03 -5.70
CA LYS A 517 2.44 -28.47 -4.28
C LYS A 517 1.52 -27.59 -3.45
N TRP A 518 1.38 -26.32 -3.80
CA TRP A 518 0.48 -25.38 -3.15
C TRP A 518 -1.00 -25.73 -3.39
N LEU A 519 -1.35 -26.39 -4.51
CA LEU A 519 -2.71 -26.88 -4.79
C LEU A 519 -3.02 -28.16 -3.99
N HIS A 520 -2.05 -29.09 -3.88
CA HIS A 520 -2.22 -30.33 -3.12
C HIS A 520 -2.41 -30.09 -1.61
N LYS A 521 -1.65 -29.19 -1.02
CA LYS A 521 -1.76 -28.85 0.41
C LYS A 521 -3.16 -28.34 0.77
N ALA A 522 -3.80 -27.67 -0.15
CA ALA A 522 -5.16 -27.18 0.02
C ALA A 522 -6.22 -28.30 0.00
N LEU A 523 -5.99 -29.38 -0.74
CA LEU A 523 -6.88 -30.55 -0.77
C LEU A 523 -6.79 -31.39 0.53
N THR A 524 -5.64 -31.39 1.20
CA THR A 524 -5.39 -32.15 2.44
C THR A 524 -5.73 -31.38 3.73
N SER A 525 -5.93 -30.07 3.67
CA SER A 525 -6.24 -29.21 4.82
C SER A 525 -7.75 -29.02 5.08
N ARG A 526 -8.59 -29.70 4.33
CA ARG A 526 -10.04 -29.85 4.55
C ARG A 526 -10.31 -31.14 5.29
#